data_bb4f17698325f74c03e463cf480b4834
#
_entry.id   bb4f17698325f74c03e463cf480b4834
#
_cell.length_a   1.000
_cell.length_b   1.000
_cell.length_c   1.000
_cell.angle_alpha   90.00
_cell.angle_beta   90.00
_cell.angle_gamma   90.00
#
_symmetry.space_group_name_H-M   'P 1'
#
loop_
_entity.id
_entity.type
_entity.pdbx_description
1 polymer ?
#
loop_
_entity_poly.entity_id
_entity_poly.type
_entity_poly.pdbx_seq_one_letter_code
_entity_poly.pdbx_strand_id
1 'polypeptide(L)'
;MTYDENVFKEKANRKARKIWIVFAILLSANYGSDASGGLYPTTSYLIFLALCWLPLIFGEVLLRVKGWATELYRYDLVIGYGIFYTFVICTTESPIAFTYILPVTSLLVLYKNRKFMINCGIVNSLIIVGAAVYRYMLGFNSASDMKNYQLQLSCIILCYICYVMSIRHLNESDGAMTDSIKADLHRVVTTVEQVKTSSNVILDGITVVRELASENKHGSDMVMLGMNELTDNNHMLQDRTTSSTQMTSDIRAQVENVVALISEMVSLVGKTESHSSVSAEDLQSLVSTATTMSELSTELENV
;
A
#
# COMPACT_ATOMS: atom_id res chain seq x y z
N MET A 1 2.00 15.27 10.03
CA MET A 1 1.42 14.97 8.71
C MET A 1 0.08 14.28 8.96
N THR A 2 -1.01 14.95 8.68
CA THR A 2 -2.34 14.32 8.68
C THR A 2 -2.37 13.31 7.53
N TYR A 3 -2.72 12.07 7.82
CA TYR A 3 -2.96 11.05 6.79
C TYR A 3 -4.11 11.56 5.90
N ASP A 4 -3.80 11.92 4.67
CA ASP A 4 -4.81 12.35 3.71
C ASP A 4 -5.25 11.13 2.89
N GLU A 5 -6.41 10.62 3.23
CA GLU A 5 -7.04 9.49 2.56
C GLU A 5 -7.22 9.75 1.05
N ASN A 6 -7.42 11.02 0.66
CA ASN A 6 -7.57 11.41 -0.74
C ASN A 6 -6.27 11.23 -1.52
N VAL A 7 -5.11 11.54 -0.91
CA VAL A 7 -3.80 11.31 -1.54
C VAL A 7 -3.55 9.81 -1.77
N PHE A 8 -3.97 8.96 -0.83
CA PHE A 8 -3.88 7.52 -1.01
C PHE A 8 -4.78 7.02 -2.16
N LYS A 9 -6.05 7.45 -2.19
CA LYS A 9 -7.01 7.12 -3.25
C LYS A 9 -6.49 7.59 -4.61
N GLU A 10 -5.98 8.80 -4.71
CA GLU A 10 -5.39 9.33 -5.92
C GLU A 10 -4.22 8.47 -6.41
N LYS A 11 -3.27 8.13 -5.52
CA LYS A 11 -2.12 7.28 -5.86
C LYS A 11 -2.56 5.89 -6.33
N ALA A 12 -3.57 5.30 -5.68
CA ALA A 12 -4.12 4.01 -6.07
C ALA A 12 -4.74 4.08 -7.47
N ASN A 13 -5.59 5.08 -7.73
CA ASN A 13 -6.23 5.28 -9.04
C ASN A 13 -5.21 5.55 -10.15
N ARG A 14 -4.17 6.35 -9.90
CA ARG A 14 -3.09 6.59 -10.87
C ARG A 14 -2.32 5.32 -11.24
N LYS A 15 -2.05 4.46 -10.26
CA LYS A 15 -1.40 3.16 -10.50
C LYS A 15 -2.33 2.20 -11.23
N ALA A 16 -3.57 2.07 -10.77
CA ALA A 16 -4.58 1.22 -11.38
C ALA A 16 -4.81 1.57 -12.86
N ARG A 17 -4.96 2.86 -13.17
CA ARG A 17 -5.09 3.37 -14.55
C ARG A 17 -3.94 2.93 -15.45
N LYS A 18 -2.69 3.15 -15.00
CA LYS A 18 -1.51 2.80 -15.81
C LYS A 18 -1.48 1.31 -16.15
N ILE A 19 -1.75 0.48 -15.16
CA ILE A 19 -1.71 -0.98 -15.34
C ILE A 19 -2.90 -1.43 -16.20
N TRP A 20 -4.09 -0.84 -16.02
CA TRP A 20 -5.26 -1.17 -16.83
C TRP A 20 -5.05 -0.86 -18.31
N ILE A 21 -4.42 0.29 -18.63
CA ILE A 21 -4.04 0.61 -20.02
C ILE A 21 -3.10 -0.45 -20.60
N VAL A 22 -2.06 -0.85 -19.84
CA VAL A 22 -1.13 -1.90 -20.27
C VAL A 22 -1.87 -3.22 -20.53
N PHE A 23 -2.81 -3.59 -19.67
CA PHE A 23 -3.63 -4.80 -19.86
C PHE A 23 -4.49 -4.70 -21.11
N ALA A 24 -5.17 -3.57 -21.32
CA ALA A 24 -6.00 -3.38 -22.50
C ALA A 24 -5.20 -3.53 -23.80
N ILE A 25 -3.98 -2.98 -23.84
CA ILE A 25 -3.07 -3.11 -24.99
C ILE A 25 -2.66 -4.58 -25.20
N LEU A 26 -2.17 -5.25 -24.15
CA LEU A 26 -1.70 -6.63 -24.23
C LEU A 26 -2.83 -7.60 -24.62
N LEU A 27 -4.00 -7.44 -24.03
CA LEU A 27 -5.18 -8.27 -24.33
C LEU A 27 -5.66 -8.05 -25.75
N SER A 28 -5.70 -6.79 -26.22
CA SER A 28 -6.10 -6.45 -27.60
C SER A 28 -5.12 -7.03 -28.62
N ALA A 29 -3.81 -6.98 -28.35
CA ALA A 29 -2.80 -7.54 -29.21
C ALA A 29 -2.89 -9.08 -29.29
N ASN A 30 -3.09 -9.74 -28.12
CA ASN A 30 -3.19 -11.19 -28.05
C ASN A 30 -4.42 -11.71 -28.80
N TYR A 31 -5.60 -11.19 -28.50
CA TYR A 31 -6.83 -11.60 -29.18
C TYR A 31 -6.85 -11.21 -30.66
N GLY A 32 -6.18 -10.08 -31.00
CA GLY A 32 -6.00 -9.65 -32.40
C GLY A 32 -5.13 -10.61 -33.21
N SER A 33 -4.10 -11.19 -32.59
CA SER A 33 -3.28 -12.24 -33.20
C SER A 33 -4.12 -13.48 -33.52
N ASP A 34 -4.97 -13.91 -32.59
CA ASP A 34 -5.83 -15.07 -32.75
C ASP A 34 -6.90 -14.83 -33.84
N ALA A 35 -7.47 -13.63 -33.89
CA ALA A 35 -8.43 -13.24 -34.90
C ALA A 35 -7.80 -13.15 -36.30
N SER A 36 -6.56 -12.64 -36.41
CA SER A 36 -5.82 -12.60 -37.68
C SER A 36 -5.43 -13.99 -38.17
N GLY A 37 -5.25 -14.94 -37.26
CA GLY A 37 -5.03 -16.36 -37.55
C GLY A 37 -6.27 -17.11 -37.95
N GLY A 38 -7.46 -16.46 -38.00
CA GLY A 38 -8.71 -17.07 -38.39
C GLY A 38 -9.42 -17.90 -37.30
N LEU A 39 -8.92 -17.84 -36.06
CA LEU A 39 -9.50 -18.55 -34.91
C LEU A 39 -10.84 -17.95 -34.47
N TYR A 40 -11.05 -16.64 -34.69
CA TYR A 40 -12.26 -15.94 -34.32
C TYR A 40 -12.80 -15.06 -35.46
N PRO A 41 -14.15 -14.92 -35.59
CA PRO A 41 -14.73 -13.95 -36.50
C PRO A 41 -14.30 -12.52 -36.18
N THR A 42 -14.11 -11.70 -37.20
CA THR A 42 -13.77 -10.28 -37.06
C THR A 42 -14.79 -9.53 -36.19
N THR A 43 -16.05 -9.91 -36.24
CA THR A 43 -17.11 -9.34 -35.42
C THR A 43 -16.89 -9.58 -33.92
N SER A 44 -16.48 -10.79 -33.58
CA SER A 44 -16.14 -11.13 -32.18
C SER A 44 -14.95 -10.32 -31.68
N TYR A 45 -13.95 -10.07 -32.52
CA TYR A 45 -12.82 -9.21 -32.20
C TYR A 45 -13.24 -7.77 -31.96
N LEU A 46 -14.12 -7.22 -32.77
CA LEU A 46 -14.65 -5.86 -32.60
C LEU A 46 -15.42 -5.72 -31.28
N ILE A 47 -16.26 -6.71 -30.94
CA ILE A 47 -16.98 -6.73 -29.66
C ILE A 47 -16.00 -6.79 -28.50
N PHE A 48 -14.99 -7.66 -28.59
CA PHE A 48 -13.93 -7.77 -27.61
C PHE A 48 -13.21 -6.43 -27.36
N LEU A 49 -12.80 -5.76 -28.44
CA LEU A 49 -12.16 -4.44 -28.37
C LEU A 49 -13.09 -3.41 -27.71
N ALA A 50 -14.35 -3.37 -28.12
CA ALA A 50 -15.31 -2.43 -27.53
C ALA A 50 -15.46 -2.68 -26.02
N LEU A 51 -15.66 -3.90 -25.58
CA LEU A 51 -15.81 -4.26 -24.17
C LEU A 51 -14.53 -4.03 -23.37
N CYS A 52 -13.38 -4.15 -23.99
CA CYS A 52 -12.08 -3.89 -23.33
C CYS A 52 -11.80 -2.40 -23.15
N TRP A 53 -12.10 -1.57 -24.19
CA TRP A 53 -11.70 -0.17 -24.20
C TRP A 53 -12.77 0.80 -23.71
N LEU A 54 -14.07 0.51 -23.90
CA LEU A 54 -15.15 1.41 -23.45
C LEU A 54 -15.14 1.68 -21.95
N PRO A 55 -14.98 0.67 -21.06
CA PRO A 55 -14.90 0.94 -19.63
C PRO A 55 -13.64 1.75 -19.26
N LEU A 56 -12.53 1.50 -19.92
CA LEU A 56 -11.29 2.26 -19.70
C LEU A 56 -11.46 3.73 -20.09
N ILE A 57 -12.11 4.01 -21.24
CA ILE A 57 -12.43 5.37 -21.68
C ILE A 57 -13.39 6.03 -20.69
N PHE A 58 -14.42 5.31 -20.24
CA PHE A 58 -15.35 5.81 -19.25
C PHE A 58 -14.66 6.14 -17.93
N GLY A 59 -13.78 5.27 -17.45
CA GLY A 59 -12.96 5.50 -16.28
C GLY A 59 -12.04 6.72 -16.41
N GLU A 60 -11.49 6.96 -17.59
CA GLU A 60 -10.69 8.16 -17.88
C GLU A 60 -11.53 9.45 -17.79
N VAL A 61 -12.74 9.42 -18.35
CA VAL A 61 -13.70 10.53 -18.23
C VAL A 61 -14.10 10.74 -16.77
N LEU A 62 -14.36 9.67 -16.04
CA LEU A 62 -14.73 9.71 -14.63
C LEU A 62 -13.64 10.37 -13.76
N LEU A 63 -12.38 10.01 -14.00
CA LEU A 63 -11.23 10.61 -13.30
C LEU A 63 -11.07 12.10 -13.60
N ARG A 64 -11.39 12.53 -14.83
CA ARG A 64 -11.34 13.95 -15.21
C ARG A 64 -12.50 14.77 -14.63
N VAL A 65 -13.70 14.19 -14.57
CA VAL A 65 -14.92 14.89 -14.10
C VAL A 65 -15.02 14.90 -12.57
N LYS A 66 -14.75 13.76 -11.91
CA LYS A 66 -14.89 13.60 -10.45
C LYS A 66 -13.59 13.79 -9.68
N GLY A 67 -12.48 13.92 -10.38
CA GLY A 67 -11.15 14.03 -9.78
C GLY A 67 -10.48 12.69 -9.49
N TRP A 68 -9.17 12.75 -9.30
CA TRP A 68 -8.31 11.57 -9.16
C TRP A 68 -8.51 10.77 -7.85
N ALA A 69 -9.08 11.40 -6.82
CA ALA A 69 -9.35 10.76 -5.52
C ALA A 69 -10.71 10.05 -5.45
N THR A 70 -11.45 9.96 -6.57
CA THR A 70 -12.78 9.36 -6.59
C THR A 70 -12.76 7.87 -6.28
N GLU A 71 -13.70 7.42 -5.46
CA GLU A 71 -13.91 6.00 -5.18
C GLU A 71 -14.63 5.28 -6.33
N LEU A 72 -15.33 6.02 -7.19
CA LEU A 72 -16.11 5.44 -8.28
C LEU A 72 -15.25 4.71 -9.30
N TYR A 73 -13.98 5.12 -9.44
CA TYR A 73 -13.06 4.49 -10.39
C TYR A 73 -12.81 2.99 -10.11
N ARG A 74 -12.76 2.58 -8.84
CA ARG A 74 -12.62 1.16 -8.50
C ARG A 74 -13.85 0.33 -8.90
N TYR A 75 -15.05 0.95 -8.84
CA TYR A 75 -16.29 0.29 -9.27
C TYR A 75 -16.36 0.18 -10.78
N ASP A 76 -16.00 1.25 -11.50
CA ASP A 76 -15.89 1.23 -12.96
C ASP A 76 -14.92 0.13 -13.43
N LEU A 77 -13.74 0.07 -12.84
CA LEU A 77 -12.74 -0.98 -13.11
C LEU A 77 -13.34 -2.39 -12.93
N VAL A 78 -14.05 -2.64 -11.82
CA VAL A 78 -14.60 -3.97 -11.54
C VAL A 78 -15.79 -4.30 -12.42
N ILE A 79 -16.72 -3.37 -12.59
CA ILE A 79 -17.93 -3.60 -13.37
C ILE A 79 -17.58 -3.71 -14.86
N GLY A 80 -16.82 -2.74 -15.37
CA GLY A 80 -16.42 -2.71 -16.77
C GLY A 80 -15.60 -3.93 -17.17
N TYR A 81 -14.60 -4.25 -16.36
CA TYR A 81 -13.80 -5.44 -16.61
C TYR A 81 -14.57 -6.73 -16.36
N GLY A 82 -15.50 -6.76 -15.42
CA GLY A 82 -16.39 -7.90 -15.15
C GLY A 82 -17.27 -8.24 -16.35
N ILE A 83 -17.81 -7.23 -17.03
CA ILE A 83 -18.59 -7.41 -18.28
C ILE A 83 -17.70 -7.98 -19.39
N PHE A 84 -16.52 -7.38 -19.59
CA PHE A 84 -15.51 -7.88 -20.52
C PHE A 84 -15.14 -9.34 -20.23
N TYR A 85 -14.82 -9.64 -18.97
CA TYR A 85 -14.45 -10.97 -18.53
C TYR A 85 -15.55 -12.00 -18.75
N THR A 86 -16.81 -11.64 -18.46
CA THR A 86 -17.97 -12.50 -18.70
C THR A 86 -18.09 -12.86 -20.18
N PHE A 87 -17.93 -11.87 -21.07
CA PHE A 87 -17.91 -12.11 -22.51
C PHE A 87 -16.81 -13.10 -22.90
N VAL A 88 -15.58 -12.86 -22.44
CA VAL A 88 -14.42 -13.72 -22.78
C VAL A 88 -14.64 -15.15 -22.30
N ILE A 89 -15.05 -15.37 -21.06
CA ILE A 89 -15.21 -16.72 -20.51
C ILE A 89 -16.38 -17.49 -21.15
N CYS A 90 -17.39 -16.78 -21.67
CA CYS A 90 -18.52 -17.40 -22.37
C CYS A 90 -18.19 -17.73 -23.84
N THR A 91 -17.34 -16.94 -24.50
CA THR A 91 -17.08 -17.06 -25.94
C THR A 91 -15.81 -17.81 -26.31
N THR A 92 -14.80 -17.80 -25.44
CA THR A 92 -13.52 -18.46 -25.70
C THR A 92 -13.61 -19.95 -25.40
N GLU A 93 -13.08 -20.78 -26.29
CA GLU A 93 -12.99 -22.24 -26.08
C GLU A 93 -11.88 -22.63 -25.12
N SER A 94 -10.88 -21.78 -24.94
CA SER A 94 -9.73 -22.04 -24.11
C SER A 94 -10.10 -22.23 -22.62
N PRO A 95 -9.73 -23.35 -21.99
CA PRO A 95 -10.01 -23.60 -20.58
C PRO A 95 -9.26 -22.67 -19.64
N ILE A 96 -8.21 -21.96 -20.10
CA ILE A 96 -7.42 -21.02 -19.31
C ILE A 96 -7.97 -19.58 -19.35
N ALA A 97 -9.07 -19.32 -20.07
CA ALA A 97 -9.67 -17.99 -20.18
C ALA A 97 -10.04 -17.37 -18.81
N PHE A 98 -10.29 -18.18 -17.78
CA PHE A 98 -10.54 -17.70 -16.44
C PHE A 98 -9.37 -16.90 -15.84
N THR A 99 -8.16 -17.08 -16.33
CA THR A 99 -6.98 -16.35 -15.84
C THR A 99 -6.99 -14.87 -16.19
N TYR A 100 -7.79 -14.45 -17.16
CA TYR A 100 -7.90 -13.03 -17.54
C TYR A 100 -8.36 -12.13 -16.39
N ILE A 101 -9.05 -12.66 -15.38
CA ILE A 101 -9.46 -11.88 -14.21
C ILE A 101 -8.30 -11.59 -13.23
N LEU A 102 -7.28 -12.45 -13.18
CA LEU A 102 -6.22 -12.40 -12.16
C LEU A 102 -5.44 -11.06 -12.12
N PRO A 103 -5.09 -10.46 -13.26
CA PRO A 103 -4.41 -9.17 -13.26
C PRO A 103 -5.24 -8.06 -12.60
N VAL A 104 -6.54 -8.00 -12.86
CA VAL A 104 -7.41 -6.97 -12.28
C VAL A 104 -7.62 -7.21 -10.80
N THR A 105 -7.81 -8.47 -10.37
CA THR A 105 -7.96 -8.77 -8.95
C THR A 105 -6.71 -8.40 -8.14
N SER A 106 -5.51 -8.59 -8.70
CA SER A 106 -4.27 -8.13 -8.06
C SER A 106 -4.17 -6.60 -7.97
N LEU A 107 -4.70 -5.88 -8.97
CA LEU A 107 -4.83 -4.42 -8.93
C LEU A 107 -5.72 -3.92 -7.78
N LEU A 108 -6.80 -4.65 -7.48
CA LEU A 108 -7.75 -4.26 -6.44
C LEU A 108 -7.13 -4.27 -5.03
N VAL A 109 -6.04 -5.00 -4.83
CA VAL A 109 -5.26 -4.98 -3.57
C VAL A 109 -4.74 -3.57 -3.25
N LEU A 110 -4.47 -2.75 -4.27
CA LEU A 110 -4.03 -1.36 -4.09
C LEU A 110 -5.00 -0.51 -3.26
N TYR A 111 -6.29 -0.84 -3.30
CA TYR A 111 -7.32 -0.10 -2.56
C TYR A 111 -7.43 -0.51 -1.09
N LYS A 112 -6.73 -1.55 -0.64
CA LYS A 112 -6.69 -2.05 0.74
C LYS A 112 -8.07 -2.26 1.38
N ASN A 113 -9.12 -2.47 0.57
CA ASN A 113 -10.50 -2.61 1.03
C ASN A 113 -10.91 -4.09 1.06
N ARG A 114 -10.87 -4.69 2.26
CA ARG A 114 -11.19 -6.09 2.48
C ARG A 114 -12.63 -6.46 2.08
N LYS A 115 -13.61 -5.63 2.48
CA LYS A 115 -15.04 -5.90 2.17
C LYS A 115 -15.29 -5.87 0.68
N PHE A 116 -14.70 -4.89 0.00
CA PHE A 116 -14.80 -4.76 -1.45
C PHE A 116 -14.20 -5.98 -2.17
N MET A 117 -13.02 -6.45 -1.73
CA MET A 117 -12.38 -7.64 -2.31
C MET A 117 -13.22 -8.91 -2.11
N ILE A 118 -13.85 -9.10 -0.95
CA ILE A 118 -14.76 -10.25 -0.69
C ILE A 118 -15.94 -10.20 -1.66
N ASN A 119 -16.59 -9.03 -1.82
CA ASN A 119 -17.72 -8.89 -2.72
C ASN A 119 -17.31 -9.19 -4.17
N CYS A 120 -16.14 -8.71 -4.61
CA CYS A 120 -15.60 -9.04 -5.94
C CYS A 120 -15.39 -10.55 -6.11
N GLY A 121 -14.89 -11.23 -5.06
CA GLY A 121 -14.70 -12.69 -5.07
C GLY A 121 -16.02 -13.44 -5.23
N ILE A 122 -17.06 -13.03 -4.52
CA ILE A 122 -18.39 -13.63 -4.63
C ILE A 122 -18.95 -13.43 -6.04
N VAL A 123 -18.92 -12.19 -6.56
CA VAL A 123 -19.43 -11.88 -7.90
C VAL A 123 -18.68 -12.66 -8.98
N ASN A 124 -17.35 -12.73 -8.91
CA ASN A 124 -16.56 -13.48 -9.87
C ASN A 124 -16.83 -14.99 -9.81
N SER A 125 -17.01 -15.54 -8.62
CA SER A 125 -17.39 -16.96 -8.48
C SER A 125 -18.74 -17.24 -9.12
N LEU A 126 -19.70 -16.32 -8.95
CA LEU A 126 -21.02 -16.42 -9.61
C LEU A 126 -20.92 -16.30 -11.14
N ILE A 127 -20.03 -15.41 -11.65
CA ILE A 127 -19.79 -15.29 -13.09
C ILE A 127 -19.24 -16.61 -13.66
N ILE A 128 -18.27 -17.23 -12.97
CA ILE A 128 -17.71 -18.53 -13.42
C ILE A 128 -18.75 -19.64 -13.41
N VAL A 129 -19.55 -19.72 -12.36
CA VAL A 129 -20.64 -20.71 -12.29
C VAL A 129 -21.65 -20.47 -13.42
N GLY A 130 -22.06 -19.21 -13.63
CA GLY A 130 -22.96 -18.85 -14.71
C GLY A 130 -22.41 -19.19 -16.10
N ALA A 131 -21.13 -18.89 -16.34
CA ALA A 131 -20.45 -19.24 -17.58
C ALA A 131 -20.34 -20.76 -17.77
N ALA A 132 -20.06 -21.51 -16.71
CA ALA A 132 -20.03 -22.96 -16.77
C ALA A 132 -21.38 -23.56 -17.13
N VAL A 133 -22.48 -23.05 -16.52
CA VAL A 133 -23.86 -23.46 -16.85
C VAL A 133 -24.18 -23.12 -18.29
N TYR A 134 -23.85 -21.91 -18.75
CA TYR A 134 -24.05 -21.48 -20.13
C TYR A 134 -23.36 -22.40 -21.15
N ARG A 135 -22.05 -22.69 -20.89
CA ARG A 135 -21.29 -23.61 -21.76
C ARG A 135 -21.78 -25.04 -21.71
N TYR A 136 -22.21 -25.52 -20.55
CA TYR A 136 -22.84 -26.83 -20.42
C TYR A 136 -24.09 -26.95 -21.31
N MET A 137 -24.93 -25.91 -21.37
CA MET A 137 -26.11 -25.87 -22.23
C MET A 137 -25.76 -25.81 -23.73
N LEU A 138 -24.60 -25.29 -24.10
CA LEU A 138 -24.07 -25.28 -25.45
C LEU A 138 -23.44 -26.64 -25.89
N GLY A 139 -23.43 -27.64 -25.03
CA GLY A 139 -22.90 -28.96 -25.32
C GLY A 139 -21.46 -29.23 -24.86
N PHE A 140 -20.82 -28.28 -24.18
CA PHE A 140 -19.50 -28.49 -23.52
C PHE A 140 -19.71 -29.19 -22.19
N ASN A 141 -20.07 -30.48 -22.23
CA ASN A 141 -20.45 -31.27 -21.05
C ASN A 141 -19.65 -32.57 -20.89
N SER A 142 -18.52 -32.68 -21.56
CA SER A 142 -17.60 -33.81 -21.37
C SER A 142 -17.06 -33.89 -19.95
N ALA A 143 -16.59 -35.06 -19.55
CA ALA A 143 -15.94 -35.24 -18.24
C ALA A 143 -14.73 -34.32 -18.06
N SER A 144 -14.01 -34.02 -19.16
CA SER A 144 -12.92 -33.05 -19.18
C SER A 144 -13.40 -31.62 -18.90
N ASP A 145 -14.53 -31.23 -19.53
CA ASP A 145 -15.10 -29.88 -19.35
C ASP A 145 -15.56 -29.68 -17.91
N MET A 146 -16.23 -30.66 -17.33
CA MET A 146 -16.68 -30.61 -15.93
C MET A 146 -15.50 -30.47 -14.96
N LYS A 147 -14.41 -31.17 -15.22
CA LYS A 147 -13.18 -31.05 -14.42
C LYS A 147 -12.54 -29.66 -14.55
N ASN A 148 -12.55 -29.11 -15.77
CA ASN A 148 -12.06 -27.75 -16.03
C ASN A 148 -12.87 -26.69 -15.26
N TYR A 149 -14.21 -26.80 -15.25
CA TYR A 149 -15.09 -25.86 -14.51
C TYR A 149 -14.83 -25.92 -12.99
N GLN A 150 -14.66 -27.12 -12.43
CA GLN A 150 -14.32 -27.28 -11.02
C GLN A 150 -12.95 -26.65 -10.69
N LEU A 151 -11.97 -26.86 -11.56
CA LEU A 151 -10.62 -26.34 -11.37
C LEU A 151 -10.59 -24.81 -11.47
N GLN A 152 -11.31 -24.23 -12.42
CA GLN A 152 -11.47 -22.77 -12.58
C GLN A 152 -12.07 -22.15 -11.33
N LEU A 153 -13.18 -22.69 -10.84
CA LEU A 153 -13.85 -22.19 -9.65
C LEU A 153 -12.96 -22.28 -8.41
N SER A 154 -12.33 -23.43 -8.21
CA SER A 154 -11.44 -23.66 -7.08
C SER A 154 -10.24 -22.70 -7.08
N CYS A 155 -9.62 -22.50 -8.26
CA CYS A 155 -8.50 -21.59 -8.42
C CYS A 155 -8.88 -20.14 -8.10
N ILE A 156 -10.02 -19.68 -8.59
CA ILE A 156 -10.48 -18.32 -8.33
C ILE A 156 -10.82 -18.09 -6.86
N ILE A 157 -11.53 -19.02 -6.23
CA ILE A 157 -11.83 -18.93 -4.79
C ILE A 157 -10.52 -18.85 -3.99
N LEU A 158 -9.55 -19.71 -4.29
CA LEU A 158 -8.26 -19.71 -3.60
C LEU A 158 -7.50 -18.39 -3.80
N CYS A 159 -7.48 -17.85 -5.02
CA CYS A 159 -6.86 -16.55 -5.31
C CYS A 159 -7.50 -15.42 -4.48
N TYR A 160 -8.83 -15.37 -4.41
CA TYR A 160 -9.51 -14.34 -3.61
C TYR A 160 -9.26 -14.50 -2.12
N ILE A 161 -9.20 -15.72 -1.60
CA ILE A 161 -8.79 -15.96 -0.21
C ILE A 161 -7.40 -15.38 0.03
N CYS A 162 -6.43 -15.68 -0.84
CA CYS A 162 -5.07 -15.15 -0.74
C CYS A 162 -5.03 -13.62 -0.79
N TYR A 163 -5.78 -12.98 -1.69
CA TYR A 163 -5.84 -11.53 -1.77
C TYR A 163 -6.48 -10.89 -0.53
N VAL A 164 -7.55 -11.49 -0.01
CA VAL A 164 -8.20 -11.01 1.23
C VAL A 164 -7.26 -11.12 2.42
N MET A 165 -6.49 -12.22 2.52
CA MET A 165 -5.47 -12.39 3.56
C MET A 165 -4.34 -11.37 3.40
N SER A 166 -3.87 -11.13 2.17
CA SER A 166 -2.84 -10.13 1.88
C SER A 166 -3.29 -8.72 2.26
N ILE A 167 -4.52 -8.33 1.92
CA ILE A 167 -5.08 -7.03 2.32
C ILE A 167 -5.18 -6.92 3.84
N ARG A 168 -5.62 -8.00 4.51
CA ARG A 168 -5.69 -8.03 5.96
C ARG A 168 -4.30 -7.80 6.58
N HIS A 169 -3.31 -8.55 6.13
CA HIS A 169 -1.93 -8.41 6.61
C HIS A 169 -1.36 -7.00 6.37
N LEU A 170 -1.59 -6.43 5.19
CA LEU A 170 -1.18 -5.06 4.89
C LEU A 170 -1.82 -4.04 5.84
N ASN A 171 -3.12 -4.18 6.12
CA ASN A 171 -3.82 -3.28 7.02
C ASN A 171 -3.37 -3.43 8.48
N GLU A 172 -3.09 -4.66 8.93
CA GLU A 172 -2.54 -4.94 10.25
C GLU A 172 -1.12 -4.37 10.40
N SER A 173 -0.28 -4.52 9.38
CA SER A 173 1.08 -3.95 9.35
C SER A 173 1.06 -2.41 9.37
N ASP A 174 0.18 -1.78 8.57
CA ASP A 174 0.02 -0.32 8.57
C ASP A 174 -0.47 0.19 9.94
N GLY A 175 -1.39 -0.55 10.59
CA GLY A 175 -1.87 -0.24 11.93
C GLY A 175 -0.75 -0.27 12.96
N ALA A 176 -0.01 -1.38 13.01
CA ALA A 176 1.11 -1.55 13.94
C ALA A 176 2.19 -0.46 13.75
N MET A 177 2.48 -0.11 12.50
CA MET A 177 3.42 0.96 12.19
C MET A 177 2.92 2.33 12.65
N THR A 178 1.64 2.62 12.43
CA THR A 178 1.02 3.87 12.88
C THR A 178 1.06 3.99 14.40
N ASP A 179 0.81 2.90 15.10
CA ASP A 179 0.84 2.86 16.56
C ASP A 179 2.28 3.02 17.09
N SER A 180 3.26 2.41 16.43
CA SER A 180 4.68 2.63 16.74
C SER A 180 5.09 4.09 16.58
N ILE A 181 4.72 4.73 15.45
CA ILE A 181 5.02 6.15 15.19
C ILE A 181 4.36 7.05 16.25
N LYS A 182 3.11 6.75 16.64
CA LYS A 182 2.42 7.50 17.72
C LYS A 182 3.14 7.35 19.07
N ALA A 183 3.58 6.14 19.40
CA ALA A 183 4.31 5.88 20.62
C ALA A 183 5.64 6.64 20.65
N ASP A 184 6.38 6.64 19.55
CA ASP A 184 7.65 7.37 19.42
C ASP A 184 7.44 8.88 19.47
N LEU A 185 6.39 9.40 18.83
CA LEU A 185 6.02 10.81 18.90
C LEU A 185 5.68 11.22 20.35
N HIS A 186 4.92 10.36 21.05
CA HIS A 186 4.59 10.61 22.46
C HIS A 186 5.86 10.65 23.34
N ARG A 187 6.81 9.73 23.11
CA ARG A 187 8.10 9.75 23.80
C ARG A 187 8.87 11.05 23.54
N VAL A 188 8.92 11.50 22.28
CA VAL A 188 9.58 12.76 21.90
C VAL A 188 8.95 13.94 22.63
N VAL A 189 7.61 14.03 22.62
CA VAL A 189 6.87 15.11 23.32
C VAL A 189 7.18 15.09 24.82
N THR A 190 7.10 13.92 25.46
CA THR A 190 7.41 13.78 26.90
C THR A 190 8.86 14.17 27.19
N THR A 191 9.81 13.78 26.35
CA THR A 191 11.22 14.15 26.52
C THR A 191 11.41 15.67 26.39
N VAL A 192 10.74 16.31 25.42
CA VAL A 192 10.80 17.76 25.25
C VAL A 192 10.20 18.49 26.47
N GLU A 193 9.09 17.98 27.02
CA GLU A 193 8.51 18.55 28.25
C GLU A 193 9.44 18.38 29.46
N GLN A 194 10.07 17.23 29.61
CA GLN A 194 11.06 17.00 30.67
C GLN A 194 12.26 17.95 30.52
N VAL A 195 12.77 18.14 29.32
CA VAL A 195 13.87 19.09 29.05
C VAL A 195 13.44 20.53 29.38
N LYS A 196 12.22 20.92 29.00
CA LYS A 196 11.66 22.24 29.33
C LYS A 196 11.53 22.43 30.83
N THR A 197 11.03 21.43 31.54
CA THR A 197 10.89 21.47 33.02
C THR A 197 12.26 21.55 33.69
N SER A 198 13.22 20.76 33.28
CA SER A 198 14.58 20.81 33.77
C SER A 198 15.27 22.16 33.53
N SER A 199 15.02 22.75 32.35
CA SER A 199 15.51 24.08 31.99
C SER A 199 14.92 25.17 32.89
N ASN A 200 13.62 25.08 33.22
CA ASN A 200 12.97 26.02 34.14
C ASN A 200 13.51 25.89 35.58
N VAL A 201 13.72 24.67 36.08
CA VAL A 201 14.31 24.43 37.38
C VAL A 201 15.74 25.03 37.47
N ILE A 202 16.49 24.94 36.37
CA ILE A 202 17.81 25.57 36.27
C ILE A 202 17.70 27.11 36.32
N LEU A 203 16.72 27.68 35.63
CA LEU A 203 16.46 29.12 35.63
C LEU A 203 16.04 29.63 37.02
N ASP A 204 15.16 28.87 37.69
CA ASP A 204 14.74 29.19 39.08
C ASP A 204 15.94 29.09 40.04
N GLY A 205 16.80 28.08 39.90
CA GLY A 205 18.02 27.96 40.65
C GLY A 205 19.01 29.13 40.44
N ILE A 206 19.11 29.58 39.17
CA ILE A 206 19.94 30.78 38.85
C ILE A 206 19.36 32.04 39.51
N THR A 207 18.03 32.14 39.58
CA THR A 207 17.36 33.28 40.23
C THR A 207 17.64 33.32 41.73
N VAL A 208 17.56 32.18 42.40
CA VAL A 208 17.92 32.04 43.82
C VAL A 208 19.41 32.36 44.10
N VAL A 209 20.30 31.90 43.22
CA VAL A 209 21.74 32.25 43.35
C VAL A 209 21.99 33.76 43.17
N ARG A 210 21.20 34.39 42.28
CA ARG A 210 21.29 35.84 42.06
C ARG A 210 20.79 36.66 43.27
N GLU A 211 19.70 36.22 43.92
CA GLU A 211 19.19 36.83 45.15
C GLU A 211 20.18 36.70 46.31
N LEU A 212 20.74 35.49 46.50
CA LEU A 212 21.78 35.26 47.51
C LEU A 212 23.04 36.06 47.26
N ALA A 213 23.44 36.25 46.02
CA ALA A 213 24.57 37.13 45.65
C ALA A 213 24.26 38.62 45.94
N SER A 214 22.99 39.06 45.81
CA SER A 214 22.54 40.39 46.10
C SER A 214 22.51 40.69 47.63
N GLU A 215 22.04 39.74 48.45
CA GLU A 215 22.05 39.84 49.93
C GLU A 215 23.46 39.88 50.51
N ASN A 216 24.38 39.06 49.98
CA ASN A 216 25.76 39.08 50.40
C ASN A 216 26.52 40.36 50.03
N LYS A 217 26.02 41.13 49.07
CA LYS A 217 26.58 42.44 48.71
C LYS A 217 26.37 43.49 49.77
N HIS A 218 25.41 43.29 50.64
CA HIS A 218 25.09 44.27 51.71
C HIS A 218 25.79 43.97 53.06
N GLY A 219 26.42 42.87 53.18
CA GLY A 219 27.17 42.55 54.42
C GLY A 219 28.67 42.82 54.26
N SER A 220 29.09 44.04 54.64
CA SER A 220 30.44 44.55 54.93
C SER A 220 31.71 43.67 54.64
N ASP A 221 32.80 44.30 54.47
CA ASP A 221 34.24 43.89 54.45
C ASP A 221 34.71 42.46 54.16
N MET A 222 33.80 41.48 54.18
CA MET A 222 34.04 40.11 53.67
C MET A 222 33.78 40.02 52.13
N VAL A 223 33.48 41.12 51.53
CA VAL A 223 33.11 41.24 50.10
C VAL A 223 34.26 40.81 49.20
N MET A 224 35.52 40.99 49.59
CA MET A 224 36.61 40.60 48.69
C MET A 224 36.83 39.10 48.62
N LEU A 225 36.57 38.36 49.68
CA LEU A 225 36.59 36.88 49.62
C LEU A 225 35.32 36.32 48.91
N GLY A 226 34.16 36.92 49.20
CA GLY A 226 32.91 36.56 48.50
C GLY A 226 32.88 36.96 47.03
N MET A 227 33.58 38.04 46.63
CA MET A 227 33.75 38.41 45.22
C MET A 227 34.59 37.43 44.43
N ASN A 228 35.66 36.87 45.03
CA ASN A 228 36.45 35.81 44.41
C ASN A 228 35.62 34.54 44.28
N GLU A 229 34.87 34.18 45.33
CA GLU A 229 33.99 33.02 45.34
C GLU A 229 32.81 33.22 44.34
N LEU A 230 32.28 34.46 44.22
CA LEU A 230 31.26 34.80 43.22
C LEU A 230 31.79 34.74 41.79
N THR A 231 33.06 35.14 41.58
CA THR A 231 33.72 35.07 40.28
C THR A 231 33.94 33.62 39.85
N ASP A 232 34.37 32.77 40.77
CA ASP A 232 34.55 31.34 40.53
C ASP A 232 33.21 30.64 40.26
N ASN A 233 32.14 31.02 40.98
CA ASN A 233 30.79 30.53 40.73
C ASN A 233 30.21 31.00 39.40
N ASN A 234 30.51 32.23 38.95
CA ASN A 234 30.12 32.71 37.62
C ASN A 234 30.86 31.94 36.51
N HIS A 235 32.14 31.61 36.70
CA HIS A 235 32.88 30.78 35.76
C HIS A 235 32.25 29.38 35.66
N MET A 236 31.91 28.77 36.80
CA MET A 236 31.27 27.47 36.84
C MET A 236 29.85 27.51 36.21
N LEU A 237 29.11 28.63 36.35
CA LEU A 237 27.84 28.86 35.68
C LEU A 237 28.02 29.03 34.18
N GLN A 238 29.08 29.70 33.74
CA GLN A 238 29.38 29.88 32.33
C GLN A 238 29.79 28.55 31.68
N ASP A 239 30.62 27.75 32.37
CA ASP A 239 30.97 26.41 31.89
C ASP A 239 29.78 25.47 31.87
N ARG A 240 28.90 25.54 32.88
CA ARG A 240 27.65 24.76 32.92
C ARG A 240 26.66 25.23 31.88
N THR A 241 26.57 26.55 31.59
CA THR A 241 25.72 27.13 30.55
C THR A 241 26.24 26.72 29.17
N THR A 242 27.56 26.74 28.99
CA THR A 242 28.21 26.25 27.77
C THR A 242 27.97 24.74 27.59
N SER A 243 28.12 23.97 28.67
CA SER A 243 27.83 22.53 28.68
C SER A 243 26.34 22.25 28.45
N SER A 244 25.42 23.07 29.03
CA SER A 244 23.97 22.95 28.81
C SER A 244 23.58 23.36 27.41
N THR A 245 24.25 24.36 26.83
CA THR A 245 24.06 24.78 25.44
C THR A 245 24.55 23.67 24.49
N GLN A 246 25.69 23.05 24.83
CA GLN A 246 26.19 21.89 24.09
C GLN A 246 25.19 20.72 24.17
N MET A 247 24.69 20.41 25.38
CA MET A 247 23.70 19.36 25.58
C MET A 247 22.38 19.63 24.81
N THR A 248 21.95 20.89 24.76
CA THR A 248 20.79 21.29 23.98
C THR A 248 21.05 21.14 22.49
N SER A 249 22.26 21.45 22.03
CA SER A 249 22.69 21.22 20.65
C SER A 249 22.72 19.73 20.29
N ASP A 250 23.25 18.92 21.25
CA ASP A 250 23.30 17.46 21.07
C ASP A 250 21.89 16.83 21.01
N ILE A 251 20.97 17.29 21.88
CA ILE A 251 19.55 16.88 21.84
C ILE A 251 18.92 17.28 20.51
N ARG A 252 19.18 18.50 20.02
CA ARG A 252 18.69 18.96 18.73
C ARG A 252 19.20 18.07 17.59
N ALA A 253 20.49 17.76 17.61
CA ALA A 253 21.07 16.84 16.62
C ALA A 253 20.45 15.44 16.69
N GLN A 254 20.15 14.94 17.91
CA GLN A 254 19.43 13.68 18.07
C GLN A 254 18.01 13.74 17.52
N VAL A 255 17.28 14.85 17.72
CA VAL A 255 15.96 15.07 17.16
C VAL A 255 16.01 15.11 15.63
N GLU A 256 16.99 15.79 15.06
CA GLU A 256 17.22 15.83 13.60
C GLU A 256 17.52 14.42 13.05
N ASN A 257 18.32 13.62 13.77
CA ASN A 257 18.58 12.21 13.42
C ASN A 257 17.30 11.36 13.48
N VAL A 258 16.47 11.55 14.50
CA VAL A 258 15.17 10.86 14.61
C VAL A 258 14.26 11.22 13.44
N VAL A 259 14.21 12.51 13.06
CA VAL A 259 13.44 12.96 11.88
C VAL A 259 13.99 12.32 10.60
N ALA A 260 15.31 12.24 10.46
CA ALA A 260 15.93 11.56 9.32
C ALA A 260 15.59 10.06 9.27
N LEU A 261 15.68 9.37 10.45
CA LEU A 261 15.28 7.96 10.57
C LEU A 261 13.81 7.72 10.24
N ILE A 262 12.92 8.65 10.65
CA ILE A 262 11.50 8.58 10.29
C ILE A 262 11.34 8.71 8.77
N SER A 263 12.06 9.64 8.15
CA SER A 263 12.04 9.81 6.69
C SER A 263 12.56 8.57 5.95
N GLU A 264 13.65 7.98 6.44
CA GLU A 264 14.20 6.73 5.91
C GLU A 264 13.21 5.56 6.07
N MET A 265 12.56 5.48 7.24
CA MET A 265 11.54 4.47 7.53
C MET A 265 10.33 4.62 6.60
N VAL A 266 9.88 5.85 6.33
CA VAL A 266 8.83 6.13 5.32
C VAL A 266 9.26 5.67 3.92
N SER A 267 10.51 5.95 3.56
CA SER A 267 11.08 5.47 2.30
C SER A 267 11.18 3.93 2.23
N LEU A 268 11.57 3.30 3.34
CA LEU A 268 11.67 1.85 3.45
C LEU A 268 10.29 1.17 3.33
N VAL A 269 9.28 1.79 3.93
CA VAL A 269 7.88 1.34 3.79
C VAL A 269 7.43 1.39 2.34
N GLY A 270 7.70 2.49 1.65
CA GLY A 270 7.40 2.58 0.21
C GLY A 270 8.13 1.52 -0.63
N LYS A 271 9.38 1.20 -0.27
CA LYS A 271 10.12 0.10 -0.90
C LYS A 271 9.54 -1.27 -0.55
N THR A 272 9.09 -1.47 0.71
CA THR A 272 8.48 -2.73 1.16
C THR A 272 7.13 -2.94 0.47
N GLU A 273 6.36 -1.87 0.30
CA GLU A 273 5.11 -1.90 -0.46
C GLU A 273 5.35 -2.27 -1.94
N SER A 274 6.38 -1.66 -2.55
CA SER A 274 6.82 -2.02 -3.90
C SER A 274 7.30 -3.48 -3.99
N HIS A 275 8.07 -3.94 -3.00
CA HIS A 275 8.55 -5.33 -2.94
C HIS A 275 7.40 -6.33 -2.73
N SER A 276 6.41 -5.96 -1.92
CA SER A 276 5.21 -6.77 -1.69
C SER A 276 4.40 -6.91 -2.99
N SER A 277 4.32 -5.83 -3.77
CA SER A 277 3.69 -5.85 -5.09
C SER A 277 4.43 -6.78 -6.07
N VAL A 278 5.76 -6.69 -6.12
CA VAL A 278 6.59 -7.58 -6.97
C VAL A 278 6.49 -9.03 -6.50
N SER A 279 6.49 -9.26 -5.18
CA SER A 279 6.35 -10.63 -4.64
C SER A 279 4.97 -11.25 -4.93
N ALA A 280 3.93 -10.42 -4.99
CA ALA A 280 2.59 -10.88 -5.41
C ALA A 280 2.57 -11.27 -6.91
N GLU A 281 3.28 -10.51 -7.74
CA GLU A 281 3.44 -10.80 -9.17
C GLU A 281 4.28 -12.07 -9.40
N ASP A 282 5.38 -12.23 -8.65
CA ASP A 282 6.22 -13.42 -8.67
C ASP A 282 5.45 -14.68 -8.22
N LEU A 283 4.65 -14.55 -7.14
CA LEU A 283 3.77 -15.64 -6.67
C LEU A 283 2.74 -16.04 -7.74
N GLN A 284 2.19 -15.06 -8.44
CA GLN A 284 1.26 -15.32 -9.53
C GLN A 284 1.95 -16.02 -10.71
N SER A 285 3.17 -15.60 -11.04
CA SER A 285 4.04 -16.27 -12.03
C SER A 285 4.39 -17.71 -11.62
N LEU A 286 4.67 -17.92 -10.33
CA LEU A 286 4.96 -19.24 -9.75
C LEU A 286 3.74 -20.16 -9.81
N VAL A 287 2.56 -19.65 -9.49
CA VAL A 287 1.29 -20.39 -9.62
C VAL A 287 1.04 -20.78 -11.08
N SER A 288 1.24 -19.84 -12.01
CA SER A 288 1.15 -20.12 -13.44
C SER A 288 2.12 -21.21 -13.89
N THR A 289 3.38 -21.12 -13.43
CA THR A 289 4.43 -22.11 -13.72
C THR A 289 4.10 -23.48 -13.10
N ALA A 290 3.59 -23.51 -11.88
CA ALA A 290 3.17 -24.74 -11.20
C ALA A 290 1.98 -25.42 -11.92
N THR A 291 1.06 -24.59 -12.43
CA THR A 291 -0.06 -25.08 -13.23
C THR A 291 0.45 -25.72 -14.53
N THR A 292 1.35 -25.04 -15.23
CA THR A 292 1.98 -25.55 -16.46
C THR A 292 2.77 -26.83 -16.19
N MET A 293 3.51 -26.91 -15.08
CA MET A 293 4.21 -28.14 -14.66
C MET A 293 3.25 -29.29 -14.33
N SER A 294 2.10 -28.96 -13.70
CA SER A 294 1.06 -29.96 -13.40
C SER A 294 0.42 -30.50 -14.68
N GLU A 295 0.20 -29.64 -15.67
CA GLU A 295 -0.32 -30.03 -16.99
C GLU A 295 0.69 -30.91 -17.74
N LEU A 296 1.98 -30.51 -17.77
CA LEU A 296 3.08 -31.29 -18.34
C LEU A 296 3.26 -32.66 -17.65
N SER A 297 3.12 -32.68 -16.31
CA SER A 297 3.19 -33.94 -15.54
C SER A 297 2.03 -34.87 -15.89
N THR A 298 0.85 -34.30 -16.15
CA THR A 298 -0.33 -35.10 -16.57
C THR A 298 -0.21 -35.57 -18.02
N GLU A 299 0.41 -34.78 -18.89
CA GLU A 299 0.74 -35.23 -20.25
C GLU A 299 1.81 -36.37 -20.26
N LEU A 300 2.83 -36.25 -19.37
CA LEU A 300 3.85 -37.29 -19.21
C LEU A 300 3.32 -38.60 -18.60
N GLU A 301 2.26 -38.52 -17.80
CA GLU A 301 1.61 -39.70 -17.21
C GLU A 301 0.70 -40.45 -18.23
N ASN A 302 0.36 -39.78 -19.33
CA ASN A 302 -0.50 -40.30 -20.42
C ASN A 302 0.29 -40.77 -21.66
N VAL A 303 1.64 -40.74 -21.61
CA VAL A 303 2.57 -41.34 -22.60
C VAL A 303 3.14 -42.64 -22.06
#